data_569eb4d16162a75112b73634629050ad
#
_entry.id   569eb4d16162a75112b73634629050ad
#
_cell.length_a   1.000
_cell.length_b   1.000
_cell.length_c   1.000
_cell.angle_alpha   90.00
_cell.angle_beta   90.00
_cell.angle_gamma   90.00
#
_symmetry.space_group_name_H-M   'P 1'
#
loop_
_entity.id
_entity.type
_entity.pdbx_description
1 polymer ?
#
loop_
_entity_poly.entity_id
_entity_poly.type
_entity_poly.pdbx_seq_one_letter_code
_entity_poly.pdbx_strand_id
1 'polypeptide(L)'
;MKDFDKKSKKQIILLQDEKNQKLIQKAILAELTKKNVYVGNQDLSFVFVKKSIDARHGQVKYHLRYKVFIGEKSTDIKTSELSEWKNASGNKSVIIVGAGPAGLFGALKLLEKGIKPIIVERGSVTSKRKQDIAKISTQNLVNDDSNYCFGEGGAGTFSDGKLFTRSNKRGNINKILQIFVHFGANESILTDAHPHIGTDKLPLIINAMREKIISLGGEFYFDTRCVDFIKNEKNKVTGIVTKNTITQEQKTFTADAVVVATGHSAFDIYELIGKVNPQALEAKTFAMGVRVEHPRTLIDAIQYHGQNNDGILPTAEYRLTTQVEERGVYSFCMCPGGFVVPSATGPDEIVVNGMSSAARNSKWSNAAIVVETRPEDIPQEFVNKAKQNGVPCLAGLYFRKYIEEQTKNNGKGQAAPAQVLTDFIANKDSSQLPVTSYTPGVVPSRLDKWLPEHISKRLIQGFKNFDKMMKGFVCEKALLIASETRTSTPVRI
;
A
#
# COMPACT_ATOMS: atom_id res chain seq x y z
N MET A 1 -2.17 -36.15 22.65
CA MET A 1 -1.69 -34.81 22.24
C MET A 1 -2.89 -33.99 21.78
N LYS A 2 -3.48 -33.18 22.64
CA LYS A 2 -4.61 -32.31 22.24
C LYS A 2 -4.05 -31.02 21.69
N ASP A 3 -4.35 -30.74 20.42
CA ASP A 3 -4.00 -29.52 19.72
C ASP A 3 -4.45 -28.28 20.49
N PHE A 4 -3.54 -27.65 21.24
CA PHE A 4 -3.76 -26.35 21.89
C PHE A 4 -3.72 -25.17 20.94
N ASP A 5 -3.58 -25.41 19.64
CA ASP A 5 -3.40 -24.38 18.61
C ASP A 5 -4.69 -23.60 18.24
N LYS A 6 -5.86 -24.02 18.78
CA LYS A 6 -7.15 -23.40 18.39
C LYS A 6 -7.64 -22.23 19.25
N LYS A 7 -6.96 -21.83 20.33
CA LYS A 7 -7.35 -20.66 21.15
C LYS A 7 -6.15 -19.89 21.66
N SER A 8 -5.51 -19.12 20.79
CA SER A 8 -4.54 -18.11 21.24
C SER A 8 -5.24 -17.08 22.15
N LYS A 9 -4.86 -17.05 23.42
CA LYS A 9 -5.53 -16.24 24.45
C LYS A 9 -4.95 -14.85 24.49
N LYS A 10 -5.81 -13.83 24.38
CA LYS A 10 -5.43 -12.43 24.52
C LYS A 10 -5.29 -12.09 26.00
N GLN A 11 -4.18 -11.47 26.36
CA GLN A 11 -3.95 -10.94 27.69
C GLN A 11 -3.84 -9.42 27.63
N ILE A 12 -4.45 -8.72 28.58
CA ILE A 12 -4.43 -7.26 28.66
C ILE A 12 -3.41 -6.90 29.73
N ILE A 13 -2.37 -6.15 29.34
CA ILE A 13 -1.37 -5.59 30.27
C ILE A 13 -1.36 -4.09 30.08
N LEU A 14 -1.21 -3.35 31.19
CA LEU A 14 -1.08 -1.89 31.15
C LEU A 14 0.20 -1.49 30.39
N LEU A 15 0.16 -0.33 29.72
CA LEU A 15 1.24 0.16 28.86
C LEU A 15 2.62 0.19 29.54
N GLN A 16 2.67 0.49 30.82
CA GLN A 16 3.91 0.63 31.60
C GLN A 16 4.63 -0.69 31.87
N ASP A 17 3.93 -1.82 31.79
CA ASP A 17 4.41 -3.12 32.24
C ASP A 17 4.80 -4.09 31.10
N GLU A 18 4.80 -3.62 29.84
CA GLU A 18 5.02 -4.48 28.67
C GLU A 18 6.39 -5.20 28.64
N LYS A 19 7.39 -4.67 29.35
CA LYS A 19 8.75 -5.23 29.44
C LYS A 19 9.02 -5.96 30.73
N ASN A 20 8.09 -5.93 31.70
CA ASN A 20 8.27 -6.56 32.99
C ASN A 20 7.95 -8.05 32.94
N GLN A 21 8.98 -8.89 32.79
CA GLN A 21 8.83 -10.33 32.67
C GLN A 21 8.09 -10.98 33.86
N LYS A 22 8.32 -10.50 35.10
CA LYS A 22 7.64 -11.03 36.27
C LYS A 22 6.14 -10.75 36.25
N LEU A 23 5.74 -9.56 35.84
CA LEU A 23 4.32 -9.20 35.67
C LEU A 23 3.69 -9.98 34.53
N ILE A 24 4.39 -10.16 33.42
CA ILE A 24 3.94 -10.98 32.29
C ILE A 24 3.70 -12.41 32.74
N GLN A 25 4.65 -13.02 33.45
CA GLN A 25 4.53 -14.39 33.95
C GLN A 25 3.34 -14.52 34.93
N LYS A 26 3.21 -13.59 35.90
CA LYS A 26 2.07 -13.57 36.83
C LYS A 26 0.74 -13.46 36.10
N ALA A 27 0.67 -12.67 35.09
CA ALA A 27 -0.53 -12.47 34.30
C ALA A 27 -0.85 -13.69 33.40
N ILE A 28 0.17 -14.37 32.85
CA ILE A 28 0.00 -15.66 32.13
C ILE A 28 -0.56 -16.73 33.09
N LEU A 29 0.00 -16.86 34.28
CA LEU A 29 -0.48 -17.82 35.30
C LEU A 29 -1.93 -17.55 35.69
N ALA A 30 -2.29 -16.29 35.95
CA ALA A 30 -3.67 -15.90 36.26
C ALA A 30 -4.65 -16.25 35.13
N GLU A 31 -4.24 -16.07 33.88
CA GLU A 31 -5.07 -16.42 32.73
C GLU A 31 -5.19 -17.95 32.53
N LEU A 32 -4.13 -18.72 32.80
CA LEU A 32 -4.18 -20.20 32.81
C LEU A 32 -5.13 -20.70 33.87
N THR A 33 -5.07 -20.17 35.11
CA THR A 33 -5.99 -20.50 36.21
C THR A 33 -7.45 -20.21 35.84
N LYS A 34 -7.77 -19.05 35.28
CA LYS A 34 -9.12 -18.73 34.78
C LYS A 34 -9.67 -19.75 33.77
N LYS A 35 -8.79 -20.50 33.13
CA LYS A 35 -9.14 -21.47 32.08
C LYS A 35 -9.05 -22.91 32.58
N ASN A 36 -8.90 -23.11 33.89
CA ASN A 36 -8.75 -24.40 34.53
C ASN A 36 -7.56 -25.20 33.96
N VAL A 37 -6.46 -24.49 33.56
CA VAL A 37 -5.21 -25.15 33.15
C VAL A 37 -4.29 -25.17 34.35
N TYR A 38 -4.05 -26.38 34.90
CA TYR A 38 -3.16 -26.57 36.01
C TYR A 38 -1.71 -26.69 35.54
N VAL A 39 -0.82 -25.88 36.08
CA VAL A 39 0.62 -25.89 35.75
C VAL A 39 1.42 -26.76 36.72
N GLY A 40 1.00 -26.88 38.00
CA GLY A 40 1.69 -27.63 39.03
C GLY A 40 3.12 -27.16 39.21
N ASN A 41 4.04 -28.12 39.43
CA ASN A 41 5.48 -27.89 39.51
C ASN A 41 6.19 -28.01 38.15
N GLN A 42 5.45 -27.94 37.04
CA GLN A 42 6.02 -28.03 35.69
C GLN A 42 6.70 -26.75 35.28
N ASP A 43 7.78 -26.85 34.53
CA ASP A 43 8.45 -25.69 33.94
C ASP A 43 7.50 -24.95 33.00
N LEU A 44 7.40 -23.65 33.21
CA LEU A 44 6.62 -22.75 32.36
C LEU A 44 7.54 -21.91 31.51
N SER A 45 7.47 -22.09 30.21
CA SER A 45 8.13 -21.22 29.26
C SER A 45 7.12 -20.56 28.31
N PHE A 46 7.45 -19.37 27.78
CA PHE A 46 6.55 -18.64 26.91
C PHE A 46 7.32 -17.83 25.85
N VAL A 47 6.74 -17.76 24.66
CA VAL A 47 7.28 -17.01 23.52
C VAL A 47 6.31 -15.94 23.12
N PHE A 48 6.82 -14.72 22.93
CA PHE A 48 6.05 -13.58 22.46
C PHE A 48 5.63 -13.77 21.01
N VAL A 49 4.34 -13.59 20.72
CA VAL A 49 3.76 -13.84 19.38
C VAL A 49 3.29 -12.55 18.72
N LYS A 50 2.59 -11.68 19.49
CA LYS A 50 1.97 -10.49 18.89
C LYS A 50 1.66 -9.41 19.91
N LYS A 51 1.86 -8.14 19.49
CA LYS A 51 1.46 -6.93 20.21
C LYS A 51 0.41 -6.16 19.41
N SER A 52 -0.63 -5.69 20.08
CA SER A 52 -1.62 -4.77 19.50
C SER A 52 -2.11 -3.78 20.55
N ILE A 53 -2.64 -2.64 20.11
CA ILE A 53 -3.22 -1.61 20.97
C ILE A 53 -4.73 -1.76 21.00
N ASP A 54 -5.33 -1.60 22.17
CA ASP A 54 -6.77 -1.45 22.36
C ASP A 54 -7.08 -0.12 23.02
N ALA A 55 -7.73 0.79 22.28
CA ALA A 55 -8.14 2.11 22.72
C ALA A 55 -9.67 2.27 22.77
N ARG A 56 -10.46 1.18 22.70
CA ARG A 56 -11.92 1.25 22.52
C ARG A 56 -12.72 1.69 23.74
N HIS A 57 -12.18 1.60 24.94
CA HIS A 57 -12.93 1.76 26.20
C HIS A 57 -12.32 2.82 27.12
N GLY A 58 -11.89 3.94 26.57
CA GLY A 58 -11.38 5.08 27.33
C GLY A 58 -9.96 4.89 27.89
N GLN A 59 -9.59 3.72 28.37
CA GLN A 59 -8.24 3.41 28.82
C GLN A 59 -7.48 2.66 27.74
N VAL A 60 -6.39 3.23 27.23
CA VAL A 60 -5.54 2.59 26.22
C VAL A 60 -4.70 1.49 26.85
N LYS A 61 -4.66 0.31 26.22
CA LYS A 61 -3.97 -0.89 26.71
C LYS A 61 -3.24 -1.62 25.60
N TYR A 62 -2.13 -2.28 25.92
CA TYR A 62 -1.53 -3.26 25.04
C TYR A 62 -2.19 -4.63 25.21
N HIS A 63 -2.51 -5.28 24.10
CA HIS A 63 -2.83 -6.69 24.03
C HIS A 63 -1.58 -7.43 23.59
N LEU A 64 -1.00 -8.23 24.52
CA LEU A 64 0.14 -9.08 24.24
C LEU A 64 -0.34 -10.52 24.08
N ARG A 65 0.14 -11.19 23.04
CA ARG A 65 -0.14 -12.61 22.80
C ARG A 65 1.14 -13.40 23.01
N TYR A 66 1.04 -14.46 23.82
CA TYR A 66 2.11 -15.39 24.04
C TYR A 66 1.68 -16.81 23.67
N LYS A 67 2.62 -17.61 23.15
CA LYS A 67 2.52 -19.06 23.10
C LYS A 67 3.14 -19.59 24.39
N VAL A 68 2.42 -20.42 25.12
CA VAL A 68 2.82 -20.92 26.43
C VAL A 68 3.08 -22.43 26.31
N PHE A 69 4.20 -22.88 26.87
CA PHE A 69 4.64 -24.28 26.94
C PHE A 69 4.68 -24.68 28.41
N ILE A 70 4.08 -25.82 28.74
CA ILE A 70 3.99 -26.37 30.11
C ILE A 70 4.67 -27.72 30.10
N GLY A 71 5.72 -27.90 30.92
CA GLY A 71 6.51 -29.12 30.98
C GLY A 71 7.44 -29.35 29.79
N GLU A 72 7.52 -28.36 28.88
CA GLU A 72 8.39 -28.39 27.70
C GLU A 72 9.22 -27.10 27.63
N LYS A 73 10.47 -27.18 27.16
CA LYS A 73 11.21 -25.97 26.81
C LYS A 73 10.56 -25.31 25.63
N SER A 74 10.45 -23.96 25.67
CA SER A 74 9.99 -23.21 24.53
C SER A 74 10.86 -23.56 23.32
N THR A 75 10.27 -24.20 22.34
CA THR A 75 10.87 -24.15 21.01
C THR A 75 10.62 -22.72 20.52
N ASP A 76 11.69 -21.99 20.22
CA ASP A 76 11.56 -20.75 19.45
C ASP A 76 10.52 -21.01 18.37
N ILE A 77 9.59 -20.06 18.19
CA ILE A 77 8.73 -20.14 17.02
C ILE A 77 9.72 -20.20 15.87
N LYS A 78 9.97 -21.42 15.35
CA LYS A 78 10.93 -21.63 14.30
C LYS A 78 10.56 -20.60 13.25
N THR A 79 11.38 -19.58 13.12
CA THR A 79 11.41 -18.79 11.90
C THR A 79 11.42 -19.83 10.82
N SER A 80 10.36 -19.94 10.03
CA SER A 80 10.30 -20.94 8.97
C SER A 80 11.58 -20.74 8.20
N GLU A 81 12.45 -21.75 8.11
CA GLU A 81 13.72 -21.63 7.42
C GLU A 81 13.42 -21.07 6.06
N LEU A 82 14.02 -19.92 5.74
CA LEU A 82 13.90 -19.37 4.42
C LEU A 82 14.41 -20.42 3.44
N SER A 83 13.62 -20.70 2.41
CA SER A 83 14.07 -21.59 1.36
C SER A 83 15.40 -21.06 0.78
N GLU A 84 16.36 -21.93 0.60
CA GLU A 84 17.63 -21.57 -0.01
C GLU A 84 17.41 -21.06 -1.44
N TRP A 85 17.99 -19.91 -1.75
CA TRP A 85 18.03 -19.40 -3.10
C TRP A 85 19.26 -19.96 -3.82
N LYS A 86 19.02 -20.58 -4.97
CA LYS A 86 20.03 -21.29 -5.77
C LYS A 86 20.56 -20.40 -6.88
N ASN A 87 21.78 -20.65 -7.32
CA ASN A 87 22.30 -20.05 -8.54
C ASN A 87 21.40 -20.44 -9.73
N ALA A 88 21.17 -19.49 -10.61
CA ALA A 88 20.45 -19.72 -11.87
C ALA A 88 21.34 -20.53 -12.83
N SER A 89 21.41 -21.83 -12.63
CA SER A 89 22.28 -22.75 -13.37
C SER A 89 21.54 -23.55 -14.46
N GLY A 90 20.23 -23.38 -14.58
CA GLY A 90 19.41 -24.12 -15.53
C GLY A 90 19.26 -23.38 -16.87
N ASN A 91 18.93 -24.16 -17.93
CA ASN A 91 18.62 -23.64 -19.27
C ASN A 91 17.28 -22.90 -19.35
N LYS A 92 16.58 -22.74 -18.19
CA LYS A 92 15.26 -22.09 -18.12
C LYS A 92 15.37 -20.65 -17.65
N SER A 93 14.65 -19.77 -18.32
CA SER A 93 14.56 -18.37 -17.96
C SER A 93 13.12 -17.87 -17.96
N VAL A 94 12.83 -16.84 -17.15
CA VAL A 94 11.53 -16.20 -17.11
C VAL A 94 11.74 -14.69 -17.14
N ILE A 95 11.07 -14.02 -18.08
CA ILE A 95 11.01 -12.56 -18.13
C ILE A 95 9.96 -12.10 -17.11
N ILE A 96 10.32 -11.11 -16.30
CA ILE A 96 9.42 -10.43 -15.37
C ILE A 96 9.33 -8.95 -15.78
N VAL A 97 8.15 -8.51 -16.19
CA VAL A 97 7.90 -7.12 -16.55
C VAL A 97 7.44 -6.37 -15.31
N GLY A 98 8.34 -5.56 -14.75
CA GLY A 98 8.14 -4.75 -13.54
C GLY A 98 8.97 -5.24 -12.35
N ALA A 99 9.78 -4.33 -11.78
CA ALA A 99 10.61 -4.55 -10.58
C ALA A 99 9.89 -4.13 -9.27
N GLY A 100 8.57 -4.15 -9.25
CA GLY A 100 7.77 -3.95 -8.04
C GLY A 100 7.77 -5.17 -7.11
N PRO A 101 7.01 -5.15 -5.99
CA PRO A 101 6.98 -6.27 -5.05
C PRO A 101 6.69 -7.62 -5.69
N ALA A 102 5.71 -7.69 -6.58
CA ALA A 102 5.37 -8.94 -7.28
C ALA A 102 6.54 -9.46 -8.12
N GLY A 103 7.26 -8.57 -8.82
CA GLY A 103 8.43 -8.94 -9.62
C GLY A 103 9.61 -9.40 -8.77
N LEU A 104 9.95 -8.67 -7.71
CA LEU A 104 11.08 -9.00 -6.83
C LEU A 104 10.85 -10.33 -6.09
N PHE A 105 9.67 -10.53 -5.48
CA PHE A 105 9.34 -11.79 -4.82
C PHE A 105 9.19 -12.93 -5.83
N GLY A 106 8.69 -12.65 -7.04
CA GLY A 106 8.65 -13.61 -8.15
C GLY A 106 10.04 -14.08 -8.55
N ALA A 107 11.00 -13.14 -8.67
CA ALA A 107 12.40 -13.46 -8.98
C ALA A 107 13.05 -14.34 -7.90
N LEU A 108 12.88 -13.98 -6.61
CA LEU A 108 13.36 -14.82 -5.51
C LEU A 108 12.73 -16.21 -5.55
N LYS A 109 11.44 -16.31 -5.92
CA LYS A 109 10.75 -17.60 -6.04
C LYS A 109 11.27 -18.45 -7.20
N LEU A 110 11.65 -17.85 -8.31
CA LEU A 110 12.30 -18.53 -9.43
C LEU A 110 13.68 -19.06 -9.02
N LEU A 111 14.46 -18.27 -8.31
CA LEU A 111 15.78 -18.67 -7.79
C LEU A 111 15.70 -19.82 -6.78
N GLU A 112 14.63 -19.95 -5.98
CA GLU A 112 14.40 -21.17 -5.18
C GLU A 112 14.36 -22.45 -6.05
N LYS A 113 14.04 -22.31 -7.35
CA LYS A 113 13.98 -23.40 -8.33
C LYS A 113 15.19 -23.45 -9.28
N GLY A 114 16.18 -22.57 -9.10
CA GLY A 114 17.33 -22.45 -10.00
C GLY A 114 16.99 -21.91 -11.39
N ILE A 115 15.83 -21.25 -11.54
CA ILE A 115 15.38 -20.63 -12.79
C ILE A 115 15.86 -19.20 -12.86
N LYS A 116 16.41 -18.78 -14.03
CA LYS A 116 16.95 -17.44 -14.26
C LYS A 116 15.83 -16.40 -14.39
N PRO A 117 15.71 -15.41 -13.49
CA PRO A 117 14.82 -14.28 -13.69
C PRO A 117 15.50 -13.20 -14.53
N ILE A 118 14.77 -12.64 -15.51
CA ILE A 118 15.16 -11.49 -16.32
C ILE A 118 14.14 -10.39 -16.05
N ILE A 119 14.51 -9.40 -15.24
CA ILE A 119 13.61 -8.34 -14.81
C ILE A 119 13.78 -7.12 -15.70
N VAL A 120 12.67 -6.64 -16.27
CA VAL A 120 12.61 -5.43 -17.09
C VAL A 120 11.76 -4.40 -16.37
N GLU A 121 12.35 -3.24 -16.07
CA GLU A 121 11.67 -2.14 -15.36
C GLU A 121 11.73 -0.86 -16.20
N ARG A 122 10.56 -0.22 -16.39
CA ARG A 122 10.46 0.99 -17.20
C ARG A 122 11.16 2.19 -16.58
N GLY A 123 11.15 2.27 -15.25
CA GLY A 123 11.76 3.37 -14.53
C GLY A 123 13.18 3.06 -14.06
N SER A 124 13.73 4.01 -13.34
CA SER A 124 15.14 4.00 -12.91
C SER A 124 15.34 3.25 -11.59
N VAL A 125 16.60 2.98 -11.26
CA VAL A 125 17.02 2.49 -9.94
C VAL A 125 16.63 3.48 -8.84
N THR A 126 16.47 2.99 -7.60
CA THR A 126 15.97 3.79 -6.46
C THR A 126 16.66 5.14 -6.27
N SER A 127 17.97 5.23 -6.46
CA SER A 127 18.76 6.46 -6.29
C SER A 127 18.39 7.54 -7.33
N LYS A 128 18.31 7.19 -8.60
CA LYS A 128 17.93 8.08 -9.70
C LYS A 128 16.44 8.41 -9.63
N ARG A 129 15.59 7.41 -9.34
CA ARG A 129 14.15 7.57 -9.15
C ARG A 129 13.84 8.60 -8.06
N LYS A 130 14.60 8.63 -6.95
CA LYS A 130 14.46 9.65 -5.90
C LYS A 130 14.68 11.07 -6.45
N GLN A 131 15.62 11.24 -7.37
CA GLN A 131 15.85 12.54 -8.03
C GLN A 131 14.69 12.91 -8.96
N ASP A 132 14.17 11.97 -9.73
CA ASP A 132 13.01 12.19 -10.61
C ASP A 132 11.76 12.58 -9.81
N ILE A 133 11.52 11.91 -8.68
CA ILE A 133 10.44 12.25 -7.74
C ILE A 133 10.61 13.67 -7.18
N ALA A 134 11.83 14.08 -6.81
CA ALA A 134 12.07 15.42 -6.28
C ALA A 134 11.74 16.54 -7.29
N LYS A 135 11.93 16.29 -8.59
CA LYS A 135 11.59 17.24 -9.65
C LYS A 135 10.09 17.55 -9.75
N ILE A 136 9.24 16.63 -9.31
CA ILE A 136 7.79 16.86 -9.29
C ILE A 136 7.45 18.07 -8.41
N SER A 137 8.05 18.14 -7.22
CA SER A 137 7.83 19.23 -6.26
C SER A 137 8.62 20.49 -6.57
N THR A 138 9.86 20.36 -7.12
CA THR A 138 10.76 21.50 -7.31
C THR A 138 10.62 22.16 -8.69
N GLN A 139 10.19 21.41 -9.70
CA GLN A 139 10.16 21.84 -11.10
C GLN A 139 8.79 21.60 -11.77
N ASN A 140 7.81 21.05 -11.08
CA ASN A 140 6.52 20.59 -11.64
C ASN A 140 6.70 19.57 -12.79
N LEU A 141 7.79 18.81 -12.79
CA LEU A 141 8.15 17.88 -13.85
C LEU A 141 7.89 16.44 -13.41
N VAL A 142 6.94 15.80 -14.07
CA VAL A 142 6.65 14.37 -13.90
C VAL A 142 7.34 13.60 -15.02
N ASN A 143 8.17 12.63 -14.68
CA ASN A 143 8.74 11.68 -15.63
C ASN A 143 7.75 10.52 -15.82
N ASP A 144 7.30 10.27 -17.06
CA ASP A 144 6.29 9.25 -17.38
C ASP A 144 6.71 7.82 -17.03
N ASP A 145 8.00 7.56 -17.01
CA ASP A 145 8.56 6.23 -16.78
C ASP A 145 9.24 6.07 -15.40
N SER A 146 9.57 7.19 -14.69
CA SER A 146 10.25 7.14 -13.40
C SER A 146 9.63 8.15 -12.43
N ASN A 147 8.77 7.69 -11.52
CA ASN A 147 7.95 8.51 -10.61
C ASN A 147 7.55 7.75 -9.35
N TYR A 148 6.52 8.17 -8.61
CA TYR A 148 6.03 7.44 -7.42
C TYR A 148 5.42 6.07 -7.74
N CYS A 149 4.96 5.83 -8.97
CA CYS A 149 4.33 4.57 -9.37
C CYS A 149 5.31 3.62 -10.06
N PHE A 150 6.25 4.16 -10.84
CA PHE A 150 7.18 3.41 -11.69
C PHE A 150 8.62 3.58 -11.24
N GLY A 151 9.41 2.53 -11.46
CA GLY A 151 10.81 2.42 -11.06
C GLY A 151 11.03 1.31 -10.05
N GLU A 152 12.28 1.08 -9.71
CA GLU A 152 12.71 0.01 -8.82
C GLU A 152 11.92 -0.05 -7.52
N GLY A 153 11.39 -1.24 -7.19
CA GLY A 153 10.53 -1.50 -6.04
C GLY A 153 9.05 -1.08 -6.23
N GLY A 154 8.70 -0.49 -7.39
CA GLY A 154 7.33 -0.08 -7.73
C GLY A 154 6.75 1.00 -6.82
N ALA A 155 5.43 1.14 -6.78
CA ALA A 155 4.73 2.14 -5.96
C ALA A 155 4.96 1.97 -4.44
N GLY A 156 5.40 0.79 -4.01
CA GLY A 156 5.67 0.50 -2.60
C GLY A 156 6.93 1.17 -2.04
N THR A 157 7.94 1.43 -2.86
CA THR A 157 9.27 1.91 -2.44
C THR A 157 9.23 3.19 -1.62
N PHE A 158 8.42 4.15 -2.05
CA PHE A 158 8.26 5.46 -1.40
C PHE A 158 6.88 5.60 -0.75
N SER A 159 6.39 4.52 -0.11
CA SER A 159 5.14 4.48 0.63
C SER A 159 5.40 4.30 2.14
N ASP A 160 4.34 4.20 2.94
CA ASP A 160 4.44 3.81 4.37
C ASP A 160 4.98 2.37 4.56
N GLY A 161 4.90 1.54 3.52
CA GLY A 161 5.36 0.15 3.59
C GLY A 161 4.55 -0.70 4.55
N LYS A 162 3.24 -0.52 4.59
CA LYS A 162 2.33 -1.35 5.38
C LYS A 162 2.37 -2.80 4.93
N LEU A 163 2.53 -3.70 5.88
CA LEU A 163 2.61 -5.14 5.64
C LEU A 163 1.39 -5.90 6.18
N PHE A 164 0.44 -5.20 6.77
CA PHE A 164 -0.79 -5.81 7.26
C PHE A 164 -1.70 -6.23 6.11
N THR A 165 -2.16 -7.47 6.15
CA THR A 165 -3.18 -7.99 5.24
C THR A 165 -4.24 -8.79 6.00
N ARG A 166 -5.47 -8.79 5.50
CA ARG A 166 -6.55 -9.67 5.97
C ARG A 166 -6.59 -11.00 5.23
N SER A 167 -5.93 -11.06 4.08
CA SER A 167 -5.88 -12.25 3.24
C SER A 167 -4.76 -13.17 3.72
N ASN A 168 -5.12 -14.11 4.60
CA ASN A 168 -4.20 -15.14 5.12
C ASN A 168 -4.51 -16.55 4.60
N LYS A 169 -5.48 -16.67 3.67
CA LYS A 169 -5.90 -17.96 3.13
C LYS A 169 -5.01 -18.46 1.98
N ARG A 170 -4.30 -17.55 1.30
CA ARG A 170 -3.46 -17.85 0.13
C ARG A 170 -2.05 -17.36 0.39
N GLY A 171 -1.12 -18.30 0.55
CA GLY A 171 0.29 -18.00 0.78
C GLY A 171 0.69 -17.84 2.26
N ASN A 172 1.99 -17.91 2.51
CA ASN A 172 2.59 -17.81 3.85
C ASN A 172 3.07 -16.37 4.09
N ILE A 173 2.28 -15.58 4.82
CA ILE A 173 2.61 -14.18 5.16
C ILE A 173 3.90 -14.13 5.99
N ASN A 174 4.11 -15.06 6.93
CA ASN A 174 5.31 -15.07 7.77
C ASN A 174 6.57 -15.23 6.93
N LYS A 175 6.55 -16.03 5.87
CA LYS A 175 7.67 -16.16 4.93
C LYS A 175 8.02 -14.81 4.30
N ILE A 176 7.02 -14.03 3.90
CA ILE A 176 7.24 -12.70 3.31
C ILE A 176 7.87 -11.75 4.33
N LEU A 177 7.36 -11.72 5.57
CA LEU A 177 7.93 -10.90 6.63
C LEU A 177 9.37 -11.29 6.96
N GLN A 178 9.67 -12.59 6.99
CA GLN A 178 11.03 -13.11 7.21
C GLN A 178 11.98 -12.74 6.07
N ILE A 179 11.51 -12.74 4.82
CA ILE A 179 12.30 -12.26 3.68
C ILE A 179 12.63 -10.78 3.87
N PHE A 180 11.68 -9.94 4.28
CA PHE A 180 11.97 -8.54 4.57
C PHE A 180 12.99 -8.38 5.70
N VAL A 181 12.88 -9.16 6.79
CA VAL A 181 13.86 -9.14 7.90
C VAL A 181 15.23 -9.59 7.40
N HIS A 182 15.32 -10.64 6.59
CA HIS A 182 16.57 -11.10 5.99
C HIS A 182 17.29 -10.01 5.18
N PHE A 183 16.51 -9.14 4.50
CA PHE A 183 17.05 -8.01 3.74
C PHE A 183 17.13 -6.69 4.53
N GLY A 184 17.02 -6.73 5.87
CA GLY A 184 17.31 -5.61 6.76
C GLY A 184 16.10 -4.87 7.32
N ALA A 185 14.88 -5.41 7.21
CA ALA A 185 13.74 -4.88 7.96
C ALA A 185 13.89 -5.20 9.46
N ASN A 186 13.30 -4.35 10.31
CA ASN A 186 13.30 -4.58 11.76
C ASN A 186 12.50 -5.84 12.11
N GLU A 187 13.02 -6.66 13.01
CA GLU A 187 12.37 -7.90 13.47
C GLU A 187 10.99 -7.67 14.11
N SER A 188 10.71 -6.47 14.61
CA SER A 188 9.40 -6.13 15.17
C SER A 188 8.24 -6.37 14.22
N ILE A 189 8.48 -6.33 12.89
CA ILE A 189 7.44 -6.62 11.88
C ILE A 189 6.88 -8.05 12.00
N LEU A 190 7.61 -8.97 12.61
CA LEU A 190 7.17 -10.36 12.84
C LEU A 190 6.12 -10.46 13.95
N THR A 191 6.10 -9.51 14.88
CA THR A 191 5.27 -9.53 16.08
C THR A 191 4.25 -8.41 16.18
N ASP A 192 4.44 -7.30 15.45
CA ASP A 192 3.49 -6.20 15.43
C ASP A 192 2.16 -6.60 14.78
N ALA A 193 1.05 -6.08 15.32
CA ALA A 193 -0.28 -6.32 14.76
C ALA A 193 -0.48 -5.64 13.42
N HIS A 194 0.11 -4.45 13.24
CA HIS A 194 0.07 -3.64 12.02
C HIS A 194 1.50 -3.29 11.60
N PRO A 195 2.27 -4.28 11.10
CA PRO A 195 3.66 -4.08 10.76
C PRO A 195 3.81 -3.13 9.57
N HIS A 196 4.86 -2.30 9.62
CA HIS A 196 5.25 -1.41 8.54
C HIS A 196 6.78 -1.26 8.50
N ILE A 197 7.32 -0.78 7.40
CA ILE A 197 8.77 -0.59 7.22
C ILE A 197 9.12 0.90 7.18
N GLY A 198 8.38 1.69 6.42
CA GLY A 198 8.63 3.12 6.21
C GLY A 198 9.41 3.44 4.93
N THR A 199 9.11 4.62 4.38
CA THR A 199 9.65 5.08 3.10
C THR A 199 11.16 5.32 3.13
N ASP A 200 11.75 5.54 4.29
CA ASP A 200 13.19 5.74 4.51
C ASP A 200 13.99 4.43 4.53
N LYS A 201 13.36 3.29 4.83
CA LYS A 201 14.00 1.97 4.93
C LYS A 201 13.78 1.09 3.70
N LEU A 202 12.63 1.20 3.07
CA LEU A 202 12.28 0.36 1.91
C LEU A 202 13.30 0.38 0.78
N PRO A 203 13.86 1.54 0.35
CA PRO A 203 14.87 1.55 -0.72
C PRO A 203 16.11 0.69 -0.42
N LEU A 204 16.57 0.66 0.84
CA LEU A 204 17.71 -0.15 1.23
C LEU A 204 17.43 -1.65 1.12
N ILE A 205 16.25 -2.07 1.56
CA ILE A 205 15.80 -3.47 1.48
C ILE A 205 15.65 -3.90 0.02
N ILE A 206 15.05 -3.05 -0.82
CA ILE A 206 14.86 -3.31 -2.25
C ILE A 206 16.21 -3.45 -2.96
N ASN A 207 17.19 -2.58 -2.67
CA ASN A 207 18.54 -2.68 -3.20
C ASN A 207 19.20 -4.00 -2.80
N ALA A 208 19.11 -4.38 -1.52
CA ALA A 208 19.66 -5.65 -1.04
C ALA A 208 19.01 -6.87 -1.73
N MET A 209 17.70 -6.83 -1.98
CA MET A 209 17.00 -7.86 -2.76
C MET A 209 17.52 -7.94 -4.19
N ARG A 210 17.68 -6.80 -4.88
CA ARG A 210 18.25 -6.76 -6.25
C ARG A 210 19.65 -7.34 -6.28
N GLU A 211 20.54 -6.89 -5.40
CA GLU A 211 21.92 -7.38 -5.32
C GLU A 211 21.99 -8.88 -5.10
N LYS A 212 21.14 -9.41 -4.23
CA LYS A 212 21.03 -10.85 -4.02
C LYS A 212 20.57 -11.59 -5.29
N ILE A 213 19.55 -11.08 -5.99
CA ILE A 213 19.06 -11.68 -7.23
C ILE A 213 20.15 -11.69 -8.30
N ILE A 214 20.89 -10.58 -8.47
CA ILE A 214 22.02 -10.47 -9.42
C ILE A 214 23.14 -11.44 -9.05
N SER A 215 23.52 -11.52 -7.77
CA SER A 215 24.59 -12.42 -7.30
C SER A 215 24.31 -13.90 -7.57
N LEU A 216 23.05 -14.26 -7.78
CA LEU A 216 22.59 -15.62 -8.11
C LEU A 216 22.32 -15.82 -9.61
N GLY A 217 22.73 -14.88 -10.47
CA GLY A 217 22.61 -14.99 -11.93
C GLY A 217 21.32 -14.42 -12.52
N GLY A 218 20.50 -13.69 -11.75
CA GLY A 218 19.39 -12.90 -12.27
C GLY A 218 19.86 -11.64 -12.99
N GLU A 219 19.05 -11.12 -13.89
CA GLU A 219 19.35 -9.92 -14.68
C GLU A 219 18.32 -8.82 -14.43
N PHE A 220 18.76 -7.54 -14.43
CA PHE A 220 17.91 -6.37 -14.36
C PHE A 220 18.20 -5.41 -15.52
N TYR A 221 17.14 -4.95 -16.15
CA TYR A 221 17.15 -3.94 -17.20
C TYR A 221 16.25 -2.79 -16.79
N PHE A 222 16.87 -1.71 -16.28
CA PHE A 222 16.18 -0.47 -15.91
C PHE A 222 16.05 0.47 -17.11
N ASP A 223 15.25 1.52 -16.97
CA ASP A 223 14.93 2.47 -18.01
C ASP A 223 14.47 1.75 -19.31
N THR A 224 13.77 0.61 -19.15
CA THR A 224 13.41 -0.32 -20.23
C THR A 224 11.92 -0.67 -20.13
N ARG A 225 11.11 -0.06 -21.02
CA ARG A 225 9.64 -0.24 -21.05
C ARG A 225 9.25 -1.36 -21.99
N CYS A 226 8.42 -2.31 -21.51
CA CYS A 226 7.76 -3.29 -22.37
C CYS A 226 6.71 -2.56 -23.25
N VAL A 227 6.79 -2.75 -24.56
CA VAL A 227 5.92 -2.10 -25.54
C VAL A 227 5.12 -3.09 -26.38
N ASP A 228 5.53 -4.37 -26.42
CA ASP A 228 4.78 -5.44 -27.10
C ASP A 228 5.13 -6.83 -26.56
N PHE A 229 4.28 -7.82 -26.88
CA PHE A 229 4.49 -9.23 -26.61
C PHE A 229 4.81 -10.01 -27.88
N ILE A 230 5.77 -10.91 -27.81
CA ILE A 230 6.14 -11.82 -28.92
C ILE A 230 5.39 -13.13 -28.73
N LYS A 231 4.71 -13.56 -29.78
CA LYS A 231 3.99 -14.83 -29.83
C LYS A 231 4.63 -15.77 -30.86
N ASN A 232 4.60 -17.04 -30.56
CA ASN A 232 4.92 -18.08 -31.56
C ASN A 232 3.69 -18.44 -32.42
N GLU A 233 3.87 -19.32 -33.39
CA GLU A 233 2.82 -19.79 -34.29
C GLU A 233 1.60 -20.41 -33.57
N LYS A 234 1.79 -20.89 -32.35
CA LYS A 234 0.73 -21.42 -31.46
C LYS A 234 0.08 -20.38 -30.58
N ASN A 235 0.27 -19.08 -30.84
CA ASN A 235 -0.20 -17.94 -30.01
C ASN A 235 0.30 -17.92 -28.56
N LYS A 236 1.35 -18.69 -28.23
CA LYS A 236 1.98 -18.65 -26.92
C LYS A 236 2.94 -17.47 -26.85
N VAL A 237 2.87 -16.68 -25.77
CA VAL A 237 3.83 -15.60 -25.50
C VAL A 237 5.19 -16.23 -25.17
N THR A 238 6.22 -15.87 -25.94
CA THR A 238 7.60 -16.37 -25.82
C THR A 238 8.61 -15.27 -25.55
N GLY A 239 8.18 -14.02 -25.52
CA GLY A 239 9.06 -12.89 -25.27
C GLY A 239 8.33 -11.56 -25.24
N ILE A 240 9.10 -10.50 -25.17
CA ILE A 240 8.65 -9.11 -25.20
C ILE A 240 9.52 -8.26 -26.11
N VAL A 241 8.92 -7.21 -26.65
CA VAL A 241 9.64 -6.09 -27.27
C VAL A 241 9.70 -4.97 -26.23
N THR A 242 10.85 -4.38 -26.06
CA THR A 242 11.08 -3.28 -25.14
C THR A 242 11.63 -2.05 -25.85
N LYS A 243 11.45 -0.91 -25.22
CA LYS A 243 12.00 0.37 -25.64
C LYS A 243 12.75 1.02 -24.48
N ASN A 244 14.01 1.38 -24.67
CA ASN A 244 14.74 2.14 -23.68
C ASN A 244 14.12 3.53 -23.54
N THR A 245 13.80 3.95 -22.33
CA THR A 245 13.05 5.20 -22.08
C THR A 245 13.92 6.46 -22.27
N ILE A 246 15.24 6.30 -22.30
CA ILE A 246 16.22 7.39 -22.48
C ILE A 246 16.67 7.44 -23.93
N THR A 247 17.23 6.34 -24.47
CA THR A 247 17.82 6.27 -25.81
C THR A 247 16.81 6.02 -26.91
N GLN A 248 15.59 5.57 -26.56
CA GLN A 248 14.51 5.17 -27.46
C GLN A 248 14.83 3.91 -28.29
N GLU A 249 15.95 3.26 -28.05
CA GLU A 249 16.36 2.04 -28.71
C GLU A 249 15.45 0.87 -28.37
N GLN A 250 15.10 0.06 -29.36
CA GLN A 250 14.30 -1.14 -29.15
C GLN A 250 15.18 -2.37 -28.94
N LYS A 251 14.77 -3.25 -28.04
CA LYS A 251 15.40 -4.53 -27.76
C LYS A 251 14.35 -5.62 -27.56
N THR A 252 14.65 -6.81 -28.03
CA THR A 252 13.81 -8.00 -27.86
C THR A 252 14.41 -8.91 -26.79
N PHE A 253 13.55 -9.45 -25.94
CA PHE A 253 13.88 -10.49 -24.97
C PHE A 253 13.01 -11.71 -25.22
N THR A 254 13.61 -12.90 -25.19
CA THR A 254 12.91 -14.18 -25.29
C THR A 254 13.19 -15.05 -24.07
N ALA A 255 12.22 -15.83 -23.62
CA ALA A 255 12.32 -16.72 -22.48
C ALA A 255 11.24 -17.82 -22.54
N ASP A 256 11.32 -18.80 -21.64
CA ASP A 256 10.33 -19.88 -21.54
C ASP A 256 8.94 -19.38 -21.08
N ALA A 257 8.90 -18.28 -20.34
CA ALA A 257 7.66 -17.63 -19.89
C ALA A 257 7.85 -16.13 -19.64
N VAL A 258 6.73 -15.40 -19.65
CA VAL A 258 6.65 -13.99 -19.32
C VAL A 258 5.67 -13.79 -18.17
N VAL A 259 6.10 -13.08 -17.14
CA VAL A 259 5.28 -12.65 -15.99
C VAL A 259 5.04 -11.15 -16.08
N VAL A 260 3.79 -10.72 -16.12
CA VAL A 260 3.40 -9.31 -16.07
C VAL A 260 3.19 -8.90 -14.62
N ALA A 261 4.11 -8.07 -14.09
CA ALA A 261 4.13 -7.61 -12.70
C ALA A 261 4.16 -6.06 -12.60
N THR A 262 3.52 -5.37 -13.54
CA THR A 262 3.63 -3.92 -13.79
C THR A 262 2.82 -3.05 -12.82
N GLY A 263 2.03 -3.66 -11.92
CA GLY A 263 1.14 -2.94 -11.02
C GLY A 263 -0.07 -2.33 -11.75
N HIS A 264 -0.90 -1.61 -11.00
CA HIS A 264 -2.19 -1.13 -11.52
C HIS A 264 -2.15 0.30 -12.12
N SER A 265 -0.99 0.95 -12.13
CA SER A 265 -0.82 2.28 -12.73
C SER A 265 -0.36 2.23 -14.19
N ALA A 266 0.13 1.09 -14.67
CA ALA A 266 0.62 0.90 -16.04
C ALA A 266 -0.56 0.75 -17.03
N PHE A 267 -1.20 1.87 -17.35
CA PHE A 267 -2.37 1.92 -18.25
C PHE A 267 -2.06 1.32 -19.62
N ASP A 268 -0.91 1.65 -20.18
CA ASP A 268 -0.39 1.15 -21.46
C ASP A 268 -0.32 -0.38 -21.52
N ILE A 269 0.03 -1.03 -20.41
CA ILE A 269 0.08 -2.51 -20.35
C ILE A 269 -1.33 -3.13 -20.37
N TYR A 270 -2.32 -2.49 -19.73
CA TYR A 270 -3.71 -2.96 -19.84
C TYR A 270 -4.24 -2.83 -21.26
N GLU A 271 -3.95 -1.71 -21.95
CA GLU A 271 -4.29 -1.56 -23.37
C GLU A 271 -3.58 -2.61 -24.25
N LEU A 272 -2.29 -2.87 -24.00
CA LEU A 272 -1.53 -3.86 -24.72
C LEU A 272 -2.11 -5.28 -24.52
N ILE A 273 -2.42 -5.67 -23.28
CA ILE A 273 -3.05 -6.96 -22.99
C ILE A 273 -4.43 -7.03 -23.68
N GLY A 274 -5.21 -5.96 -23.64
CA GLY A 274 -6.51 -5.89 -24.29
C GLY A 274 -6.45 -6.09 -25.81
N LYS A 275 -5.42 -5.53 -26.46
CA LYS A 275 -5.16 -5.75 -27.91
C LYS A 275 -4.73 -7.19 -28.21
N VAL A 276 -3.91 -7.78 -27.34
CA VAL A 276 -3.36 -9.12 -27.52
C VAL A 276 -4.39 -10.21 -27.23
N ASN A 277 -5.16 -10.05 -26.16
CA ASN A 277 -6.21 -10.96 -25.71
C ASN A 277 -7.25 -10.24 -24.86
N PRO A 278 -8.32 -9.67 -25.45
CA PRO A 278 -9.35 -8.95 -24.70
C PRO A 278 -10.03 -9.80 -23.62
N GLN A 279 -10.11 -11.10 -23.81
CA GLN A 279 -10.74 -12.03 -22.87
C GLN A 279 -9.91 -12.27 -21.61
N ALA A 280 -8.64 -11.86 -21.59
CA ALA A 280 -7.80 -11.91 -20.40
C ALA A 280 -8.14 -10.81 -19.38
N LEU A 281 -8.99 -9.88 -19.75
CA LEU A 281 -9.32 -8.72 -18.93
C LEU A 281 -10.79 -8.74 -18.48
N GLU A 282 -11.03 -8.43 -17.21
CA GLU A 282 -12.36 -8.35 -16.60
C GLU A 282 -12.53 -7.01 -15.89
N ALA A 283 -13.65 -6.30 -16.16
CA ALA A 283 -14.00 -5.10 -15.39
C ALA A 283 -14.36 -5.47 -13.95
N LYS A 284 -13.96 -4.66 -13.01
CA LYS A 284 -14.29 -4.87 -11.59
C LYS A 284 -14.52 -3.56 -10.85
N THR A 285 -15.19 -3.66 -9.71
CA THR A 285 -15.37 -2.57 -8.76
C THR A 285 -14.00 -2.04 -8.26
N PHE A 286 -13.91 -0.72 -8.15
CA PHE A 286 -12.77 0.01 -7.61
C PHE A 286 -13.24 1.15 -6.71
N ALA A 287 -12.39 2.09 -6.33
CA ALA A 287 -12.81 3.23 -5.53
C ALA A 287 -11.95 4.45 -5.83
N MET A 288 -12.57 5.62 -5.78
CA MET A 288 -11.94 6.92 -6.00
C MET A 288 -12.47 7.94 -4.99
N GLY A 289 -11.70 8.99 -4.73
CA GLY A 289 -12.11 10.06 -3.82
C GLY A 289 -11.02 11.10 -3.61
N VAL A 290 -10.83 11.48 -2.37
CA VAL A 290 -9.90 12.54 -1.97
C VAL A 290 -9.00 12.04 -0.83
N ARG A 291 -7.90 12.73 -0.58
CA ARG A 291 -7.10 12.51 0.62
C ARG A 291 -7.41 13.58 1.65
N VAL A 292 -7.72 13.16 2.88
CA VAL A 292 -7.90 14.05 4.01
C VAL A 292 -6.63 14.10 4.84
N GLU A 293 -6.17 15.29 5.16
CA GLU A 293 -5.02 15.54 6.01
C GLU A 293 -5.45 16.29 7.27
N HIS A 294 -4.96 15.81 8.43
CA HIS A 294 -5.20 16.40 9.75
C HIS A 294 -3.88 16.68 10.47
N PRO A 295 -3.86 17.62 11.43
CA PRO A 295 -2.81 17.65 12.45
C PRO A 295 -2.73 16.30 13.17
N ARG A 296 -1.52 15.70 13.26
CA ARG A 296 -1.31 14.41 13.94
C ARG A 296 -1.82 14.43 15.37
N THR A 297 -1.52 15.50 16.10
CA THR A 297 -1.93 15.65 17.52
C THR A 297 -3.45 15.60 17.71
N LEU A 298 -4.23 16.07 16.74
CA LEU A 298 -5.68 15.95 16.76
C LEU A 298 -6.11 14.48 16.65
N ILE A 299 -5.56 13.75 15.71
CA ILE A 299 -5.88 12.33 15.51
C ILE A 299 -5.44 11.50 16.72
N ASP A 300 -4.24 11.76 17.25
CA ASP A 300 -3.75 11.10 18.46
C ASP A 300 -4.70 11.37 19.65
N ALA A 301 -5.12 12.63 19.86
CA ALA A 301 -6.04 13.01 20.94
C ALA A 301 -7.41 12.32 20.82
N ILE A 302 -7.98 12.26 19.61
CA ILE A 302 -9.27 11.61 19.39
C ILE A 302 -9.16 10.10 19.65
N GLN A 303 -8.17 9.43 19.06
CA GLN A 303 -8.02 7.97 19.12
C GLN A 303 -7.59 7.49 20.50
N TYR A 304 -6.81 8.27 21.23
CA TYR A 304 -6.32 7.94 22.57
C TYR A 304 -7.05 8.68 23.69
N HIS A 305 -8.23 9.27 23.39
CA HIS A 305 -9.12 9.92 24.36
C HIS A 305 -8.42 11.01 25.20
N GLY A 306 -7.55 11.79 24.57
CA GLY A 306 -6.77 12.83 25.24
C GLY A 306 -5.65 12.33 26.17
N GLN A 307 -5.44 11.02 26.25
CA GLN A 307 -4.33 10.45 27.04
C GLN A 307 -3.00 10.80 26.37
N ASN A 308 -2.19 11.59 27.08
CA ASN A 308 -0.79 11.81 26.72
C ASN A 308 0.06 10.80 27.48
N ASN A 309 0.71 9.89 26.76
CA ASN A 309 1.48 8.80 27.36
C ASN A 309 2.99 9.02 27.19
N ASP A 310 3.46 10.24 27.20
CA ASP A 310 4.89 10.61 27.20
C ASP A 310 5.73 9.84 26.17
N GLY A 311 5.15 9.62 24.99
CA GLY A 311 5.81 8.91 23.87
C GLY A 311 5.75 7.38 23.96
N ILE A 312 5.02 6.78 24.88
CA ILE A 312 4.85 5.33 25.01
C ILE A 312 3.94 4.79 23.88
N LEU A 313 2.91 5.55 23.51
CA LEU A 313 2.01 5.17 22.41
C LEU A 313 2.58 5.58 21.05
N PRO A 314 2.49 4.71 20.05
CA PRO A 314 2.82 5.09 18.68
C PRO A 314 1.80 6.10 18.14
N THR A 315 2.14 6.76 17.04
CA THR A 315 1.19 7.61 16.31
C THR A 315 -0.10 6.85 16.00
N ALA A 316 -1.24 7.48 16.27
CA ALA A 316 -2.55 6.85 16.21
C ALA A 316 -2.95 6.49 14.75
N GLU A 317 -3.53 5.32 14.60
CA GLU A 317 -4.15 4.84 13.37
C GLU A 317 -5.66 4.84 13.51
N TYR A 318 -6.36 5.10 12.40
CA TYR A 318 -7.81 4.92 12.34
C TYR A 318 -8.23 4.16 11.10
N ARG A 319 -9.41 3.60 11.19
CA ARG A 319 -10.08 2.95 10.09
C ARG A 319 -11.58 3.23 10.18
N LEU A 320 -12.10 3.91 9.18
CA LEU A 320 -13.49 4.33 9.07
C LEU A 320 -14.13 3.67 7.85
N THR A 321 -15.36 3.22 8.00
CA THR A 321 -16.15 2.65 6.91
C THR A 321 -17.62 2.89 7.18
N THR A 322 -18.36 3.28 6.16
CA THR A 322 -19.82 3.46 6.19
C THR A 322 -20.43 3.09 4.84
N GLN A 323 -21.73 2.93 4.81
CA GLN A 323 -22.52 2.80 3.58
C GLN A 323 -23.29 4.08 3.35
N VAL A 324 -23.29 4.55 2.10
CA VAL A 324 -24.10 5.70 1.66
C VAL A 324 -24.72 5.33 0.31
N GLU A 325 -26.05 5.29 0.27
CA GLU A 325 -26.79 4.95 -0.96
C GLU A 325 -26.23 3.70 -1.67
N GLU A 326 -26.12 2.58 -0.92
CA GLU A 326 -25.64 1.28 -1.38
C GLU A 326 -24.22 1.23 -1.91
N ARG A 327 -23.41 2.27 -1.67
CA ARG A 327 -21.97 2.30 -1.98
C ARG A 327 -21.16 2.43 -0.70
N GLY A 328 -20.08 1.69 -0.64
CA GLY A 328 -19.10 1.82 0.45
C GLY A 328 -18.35 3.16 0.38
N VAL A 329 -18.27 3.85 1.52
CA VAL A 329 -17.39 5.00 1.73
C VAL A 329 -16.44 4.63 2.85
N TYR A 330 -15.12 4.70 2.61
CA TYR A 330 -14.16 4.19 3.58
C TYR A 330 -12.80 4.89 3.52
N SER A 331 -12.11 4.85 4.66
CA SER A 331 -10.70 5.24 4.73
C SER A 331 -9.82 4.16 4.12
N PHE A 332 -8.87 4.57 3.28
CA PHE A 332 -7.89 3.70 2.66
C PHE A 332 -6.48 4.26 2.87
N CYS A 333 -5.50 3.36 3.03
CA CYS A 333 -4.09 3.73 3.16
C CYS A 333 -3.86 4.92 4.12
N MET A 334 -4.44 4.87 5.34
CA MET A 334 -4.17 5.87 6.37
C MET A 334 -2.67 5.85 6.71
N CYS A 335 -2.02 7.01 6.66
CA CYS A 335 -0.61 7.23 6.91
C CYS A 335 -0.42 8.05 8.19
N PRO A 336 -0.28 7.39 9.35
CA PRO A 336 -0.07 8.07 10.63
C PRO A 336 1.28 8.76 10.65
N GLY A 337 1.33 9.99 11.16
CA GLY A 337 2.56 10.79 11.18
C GLY A 337 3.24 10.86 9.82
N GLY A 338 2.46 10.99 8.75
CA GLY A 338 2.92 10.89 7.37
C GLY A 338 2.73 12.17 6.56
N PHE A 339 2.90 12.06 5.26
CA PHE A 339 2.85 13.14 4.29
C PHE A 339 1.94 12.77 3.14
N VAL A 340 1.26 13.77 2.56
CA VAL A 340 0.62 13.64 1.26
C VAL A 340 1.68 13.84 0.17
N VAL A 341 1.66 12.99 -0.84
CA VAL A 341 2.66 12.99 -1.92
C VAL A 341 2.01 12.97 -3.29
N PRO A 342 2.66 13.56 -4.32
CA PRO A 342 2.19 13.45 -5.70
C PRO A 342 2.40 12.01 -6.21
N SER A 343 1.40 11.48 -6.91
CA SER A 343 1.43 10.11 -7.45
C SER A 343 1.01 10.06 -8.92
N ALA A 344 1.11 11.19 -9.62
CA ALA A 344 0.90 11.26 -11.06
C ALA A 344 1.89 10.37 -11.82
N THR A 345 1.47 9.82 -12.95
CA THR A 345 2.29 9.03 -13.88
C THR A 345 2.58 9.77 -15.18
N GLY A 346 2.04 10.96 -15.35
CA GLY A 346 2.27 11.82 -16.49
C GLY A 346 2.07 13.30 -16.15
N PRO A 347 2.50 14.21 -17.05
CA PRO A 347 2.44 15.65 -16.81
C PRO A 347 1.02 16.23 -16.80
N ASP A 348 0.08 15.56 -17.48
CA ASP A 348 -1.29 16.04 -17.70
C ASP A 348 -2.28 15.57 -16.63
N GLU A 349 -1.79 15.05 -15.53
CA GLU A 349 -2.59 14.54 -14.43
C GLU A 349 -2.07 15.00 -13.06
N ILE A 350 -2.97 15.07 -12.08
CA ILE A 350 -2.64 15.17 -10.66
C ILE A 350 -3.31 14.01 -9.95
N VAL A 351 -2.52 13.27 -9.20
CA VAL A 351 -2.96 12.19 -8.31
C VAL A 351 -2.21 12.36 -7.01
N VAL A 352 -2.91 12.20 -5.89
CA VAL A 352 -2.30 12.25 -4.56
C VAL A 352 -2.32 10.89 -3.89
N ASN A 353 -1.31 10.64 -3.07
CA ASN A 353 -1.20 9.46 -2.22
C ASN A 353 -0.58 9.85 -0.88
N GLY A 354 -0.33 8.89 0.01
CA GLY A 354 0.31 9.12 1.29
C GLY A 354 1.52 8.22 1.52
N MET A 355 2.46 8.73 2.30
CA MET A 355 3.60 7.97 2.80
C MET A 355 3.90 8.31 4.25
N SER A 356 4.64 7.43 4.94
CA SER A 356 5.20 7.71 6.27
C SER A 356 6.62 7.17 6.35
N SER A 357 7.47 7.84 7.15
CA SER A 357 8.74 7.26 7.57
C SER A 357 8.53 6.13 8.57
N ALA A 358 9.58 5.35 8.85
CA ALA A 358 9.55 4.33 9.88
C ALA A 358 9.16 4.88 11.27
N ALA A 359 9.56 6.10 11.58
CA ALA A 359 9.26 6.77 12.84
C ALA A 359 7.82 7.31 12.95
N ARG A 360 7.12 7.53 11.83
CA ARG A 360 5.74 8.07 11.80
C ARG A 360 5.54 9.31 12.66
N ASN A 361 6.48 10.23 12.62
CA ASN A 361 6.57 11.37 13.55
C ASN A 361 6.38 12.75 12.91
N SER A 362 5.81 12.84 11.71
CA SER A 362 5.51 14.12 11.11
C SER A 362 4.39 14.87 11.88
N LYS A 363 4.17 16.13 11.54
CA LYS A 363 3.13 16.97 12.14
C LYS A 363 1.73 16.59 11.68
N TRP A 364 1.59 15.79 10.63
CA TRP A 364 0.33 15.44 9.99
C TRP A 364 0.05 13.94 10.05
N SER A 365 -1.21 13.61 9.90
CA SER A 365 -1.71 12.27 9.60
C SER A 365 -2.71 12.39 8.47
N ASN A 366 -2.69 11.47 7.50
CA ASN A 366 -3.57 11.55 6.34
C ASN A 366 -4.14 10.18 5.95
N ALA A 367 -5.28 10.18 5.27
CA ALA A 367 -5.89 8.99 4.69
C ALA A 367 -6.63 9.35 3.40
N ALA A 368 -6.68 8.44 2.46
CA ALA A 368 -7.67 8.51 1.40
C ALA A 368 -9.06 8.24 1.98
N ILE A 369 -10.06 9.02 1.56
CA ILE A 369 -11.47 8.73 1.77
C ILE A 369 -12.08 8.54 0.39
N VAL A 370 -12.52 7.33 0.13
CA VAL A 370 -12.91 6.89 -1.20
C VAL A 370 -14.30 6.30 -1.22
N VAL A 371 -14.94 6.43 -2.38
CA VAL A 371 -16.26 5.91 -2.67
C VAL A 371 -16.14 4.72 -3.61
N GLU A 372 -16.78 3.62 -3.27
CA GLU A 372 -16.96 2.47 -4.13
C GLU A 372 -17.57 2.89 -5.47
N THR A 373 -16.89 2.54 -6.55
CA THR A 373 -17.33 2.79 -7.93
C THR A 373 -17.44 1.45 -8.64
N ARG A 374 -18.62 1.12 -9.10
CA ARG A 374 -18.92 -0.12 -9.81
C ARG A 374 -18.94 0.11 -11.32
N PRO A 375 -18.86 -0.95 -12.15
CA PRO A 375 -18.94 -0.79 -13.60
C PRO A 375 -20.19 -0.03 -14.08
N GLU A 376 -21.33 -0.17 -13.41
CA GLU A 376 -22.57 0.54 -13.70
C GLU A 376 -22.55 2.05 -13.35
N ASP A 377 -21.63 2.49 -12.52
CA ASP A 377 -21.46 3.91 -12.15
C ASP A 377 -20.62 4.68 -13.17
N ILE A 378 -20.03 3.99 -14.17
CA ILE A 378 -19.15 4.59 -15.15
C ILE A 378 -20.00 5.31 -16.23
N PRO A 379 -19.73 6.61 -16.49
CA PRO A 379 -20.46 7.35 -17.51
C PRO A 379 -20.38 6.70 -18.88
N GLN A 380 -21.50 6.74 -19.63
CA GLN A 380 -21.67 6.04 -20.90
C GLN A 380 -20.64 6.42 -21.97
N GLU A 381 -20.12 7.64 -21.92
CA GLU A 381 -19.08 8.10 -22.84
C GLU A 381 -17.81 7.27 -22.75
N PHE A 382 -17.37 6.89 -21.51
CA PHE A 382 -16.18 6.04 -21.29
C PHE A 382 -16.45 4.59 -21.67
N VAL A 383 -17.67 4.11 -21.48
CA VAL A 383 -18.11 2.78 -21.95
C VAL A 383 -18.05 2.74 -23.48
N ASN A 384 -18.55 3.76 -24.15
CA ASN A 384 -18.51 3.86 -25.61
C ASN A 384 -17.09 3.96 -26.14
N LYS A 385 -16.23 4.79 -25.51
CA LYS A 385 -14.80 4.91 -25.86
C LYS A 385 -14.07 3.57 -25.73
N ALA A 386 -14.32 2.83 -24.66
CA ALA A 386 -13.72 1.52 -24.44
C ALA A 386 -14.18 0.48 -25.49
N LYS A 387 -15.46 0.50 -25.88
CA LYS A 387 -16.02 -0.34 -26.97
C LYS A 387 -15.38 -0.01 -28.29
N GLN A 388 -15.25 1.28 -28.64
CA GLN A 388 -14.62 1.74 -29.90
C GLN A 388 -13.16 1.29 -29.99
N ASN A 389 -12.44 1.25 -28.86
CA ASN A 389 -11.06 0.75 -28.78
C ASN A 389 -10.96 -0.79 -28.73
N GLY A 390 -12.09 -1.52 -28.85
CA GLY A 390 -12.13 -2.99 -28.86
C GLY A 390 -11.92 -3.66 -27.50
N VAL A 391 -11.84 -2.88 -26.38
CA VAL A 391 -11.58 -3.42 -25.03
C VAL A 391 -12.59 -2.84 -24.02
N PRO A 392 -13.85 -3.28 -24.02
CA PRO A 392 -14.94 -2.69 -23.20
C PRO A 392 -14.64 -2.66 -21.69
N CYS A 393 -13.89 -3.62 -21.17
CA CYS A 393 -13.53 -3.73 -19.74
C CYS A 393 -12.61 -2.60 -19.26
N LEU A 394 -12.00 -1.81 -20.17
CA LEU A 394 -11.16 -0.65 -19.82
C LEU A 394 -11.94 0.63 -19.52
N ALA A 395 -13.27 0.64 -19.61
CA ALA A 395 -14.09 1.83 -19.36
C ALA A 395 -13.77 2.52 -18.02
N GLY A 396 -13.60 1.73 -16.95
CA GLY A 396 -13.22 2.25 -15.64
C GLY A 396 -11.81 2.89 -15.59
N LEU A 397 -10.87 2.42 -16.42
CA LEU A 397 -9.54 3.03 -16.55
C LEU A 397 -9.62 4.38 -17.28
N TYR A 398 -10.42 4.49 -18.34
CA TYR A 398 -10.65 5.77 -19.04
C TYR A 398 -11.35 6.79 -18.14
N PHE A 399 -12.35 6.35 -17.36
CA PHE A 399 -13.01 7.21 -16.39
C PHE A 399 -12.05 7.69 -15.31
N ARG A 400 -11.22 6.79 -14.73
CA ARG A 400 -10.19 7.16 -13.77
C ARG A 400 -9.24 8.22 -14.34
N LYS A 401 -8.74 8.00 -15.55
CA LYS A 401 -7.84 8.94 -16.23
C LYS A 401 -8.49 10.31 -16.40
N TYR A 402 -9.74 10.35 -16.80
CA TYR A 402 -10.50 11.61 -16.89
C TYR A 402 -10.54 12.38 -15.56
N ILE A 403 -10.78 11.69 -14.43
CA ILE A 403 -10.75 12.33 -13.10
C ILE A 403 -9.37 12.89 -12.77
N GLU A 404 -8.30 12.16 -13.11
CA GLU A 404 -6.91 12.60 -12.93
C GLU A 404 -6.58 13.85 -13.76
N GLU A 405 -7.09 13.93 -14.98
CA GLU A 405 -7.01 15.09 -15.86
C GLU A 405 -7.87 16.27 -15.33
N GLN A 406 -9.10 16.03 -14.87
CA GLN A 406 -9.93 17.06 -14.24
C GLN A 406 -9.27 17.61 -12.97
N THR A 407 -8.58 16.78 -12.21
CA THR A 407 -7.80 17.23 -11.05
C THR A 407 -6.69 18.18 -11.50
N LYS A 408 -6.00 17.91 -12.59
CA LYS A 408 -4.99 18.78 -13.19
C LYS A 408 -5.57 20.11 -13.62
N ASN A 409 -6.73 20.10 -14.30
CA ASN A 409 -7.40 21.29 -14.79
C ASN A 409 -7.87 22.24 -13.66
N ASN A 410 -8.17 21.68 -12.48
CA ASN A 410 -8.55 22.43 -11.29
C ASN A 410 -7.38 22.71 -10.33
N GLY A 411 -6.17 22.27 -10.67
CA GLY A 411 -4.91 22.55 -10.00
C GLY A 411 -4.07 23.62 -10.70
N LYS A 412 -2.79 23.72 -10.29
CA LYS A 412 -1.82 24.63 -10.96
C LYS A 412 -0.45 23.96 -10.98
N GLY A 413 0.03 23.61 -12.18
CA GLY A 413 1.25 22.79 -12.28
C GLY A 413 1.04 21.43 -11.64
N GLN A 414 1.75 21.09 -10.59
CA GLN A 414 1.51 19.93 -9.73
C GLN A 414 0.91 20.30 -8.37
N ALA A 415 0.60 21.59 -8.14
CA ALA A 415 -0.18 22.00 -6.98
C ALA A 415 -1.62 21.48 -7.11
N ALA A 416 -2.06 20.72 -6.11
CA ALA A 416 -3.33 20.00 -6.14
C ALA A 416 -4.52 20.88 -5.73
N PRO A 417 -5.71 20.68 -6.33
CA PRO A 417 -6.93 21.35 -5.87
C PRO A 417 -7.30 20.81 -4.47
N ALA A 418 -7.63 21.77 -3.57
CA ALA A 418 -7.91 21.45 -2.17
C ALA A 418 -9.05 22.31 -1.60
N GLN A 419 -9.71 21.78 -0.57
CA GLN A 419 -10.82 22.44 0.12
C GLN A 419 -10.79 22.09 1.60
N VAL A 420 -11.12 23.03 2.48
CA VAL A 420 -11.31 22.74 3.92
C VAL A 420 -12.49 21.77 4.08
N LEU A 421 -12.35 20.75 4.92
CA LEU A 421 -13.36 19.70 5.06
C LEU A 421 -14.73 20.24 5.49
N THR A 422 -14.77 21.21 6.40
CA THR A 422 -16.04 21.84 6.83
C THR A 422 -16.70 22.63 5.70
N ASP A 423 -15.91 23.31 4.88
CA ASP A 423 -16.43 24.07 3.73
C ASP A 423 -16.94 23.14 2.63
N PHE A 424 -16.25 22.02 2.38
CA PHE A 424 -16.71 20.99 1.44
C PHE A 424 -18.09 20.44 1.83
N ILE A 425 -18.27 20.10 3.13
CA ILE A 425 -19.55 19.61 3.64
C ILE A 425 -20.66 20.68 3.58
N ALA A 426 -20.28 21.96 3.74
CA ALA A 426 -21.19 23.10 3.69
C ALA A 426 -21.43 23.64 2.27
N ASN A 427 -20.80 23.05 1.24
CA ASN A 427 -20.81 23.54 -0.15
C ASN A 427 -20.37 25.01 -0.27
N LYS A 428 -19.29 25.40 0.41
CA LYS A 428 -18.73 26.76 0.46
C LYS A 428 -17.32 26.79 -0.10
N ASP A 429 -16.91 27.98 -0.56
CA ASP A 429 -15.52 28.25 -0.93
C ASP A 429 -14.64 28.32 0.32
N SER A 430 -13.42 27.81 0.23
CA SER A 430 -12.41 27.95 1.28
C SER A 430 -11.59 29.23 1.01
N SER A 431 -11.74 30.23 1.85
CA SER A 431 -11.00 31.49 1.75
C SER A 431 -9.52 31.35 2.08
N GLN A 432 -9.18 30.44 2.98
CA GLN A 432 -7.82 30.10 3.37
C GLN A 432 -7.71 28.57 3.54
N LEU A 433 -6.57 28.03 3.13
CA LEU A 433 -6.27 26.61 3.29
C LEU A 433 -5.28 26.43 4.46
N PRO A 434 -5.48 25.41 5.31
CA PRO A 434 -4.49 25.01 6.31
C PRO A 434 -3.14 24.67 5.67
N VAL A 435 -2.06 24.80 6.45
CA VAL A 435 -0.73 24.32 6.05
C VAL A 435 -0.80 22.81 5.83
N THR A 436 -0.21 22.36 4.73
CA THR A 436 -0.22 20.96 4.30
C THR A 436 1.19 20.37 4.20
N SER A 437 1.27 19.06 4.23
CA SER A 437 2.49 18.31 3.94
C SER A 437 2.74 18.11 2.44
N TYR A 438 1.78 18.41 1.57
CA TYR A 438 1.89 18.23 0.13
C TYR A 438 2.86 19.24 -0.48
N THR A 439 4.06 18.79 -0.81
CA THR A 439 5.18 19.66 -1.21
C THR A 439 4.99 20.43 -2.52
N PRO A 440 4.27 19.93 -3.54
CA PRO A 440 3.97 20.76 -4.72
C PRO A 440 3.04 21.94 -4.42
N GLY A 441 2.43 22.00 -3.23
CA GLY A 441 1.47 23.01 -2.84
C GLY A 441 0.03 22.66 -3.21
N VAL A 442 -0.89 23.50 -2.72
CA VAL A 442 -2.34 23.33 -2.97
C VAL A 442 -2.96 24.64 -3.43
N VAL A 443 -4.05 24.55 -4.18
CA VAL A 443 -4.86 25.69 -4.62
C VAL A 443 -6.30 25.51 -4.15
N PRO A 444 -6.99 26.60 -3.68
CA PRO A 444 -8.39 26.53 -3.32
C PRO A 444 -9.24 26.11 -4.51
N SER A 445 -10.12 25.13 -4.31
CA SER A 445 -11.01 24.62 -5.36
C SER A 445 -12.28 24.03 -4.73
N ARG A 446 -13.41 24.27 -5.39
CA ARG A 446 -14.70 23.67 -5.05
C ARG A 446 -14.75 22.23 -5.55
N LEU A 447 -14.23 21.30 -4.74
CA LEU A 447 -14.14 19.88 -5.11
C LEU A 447 -15.53 19.28 -5.45
N ASP A 448 -16.58 19.74 -4.77
CA ASP A 448 -17.96 19.34 -5.03
C ASP A 448 -18.52 19.73 -6.39
N LYS A 449 -17.88 20.70 -7.09
CA LYS A 449 -18.35 21.19 -8.38
C LYS A 449 -17.84 20.39 -9.58
N TRP A 450 -16.68 19.76 -9.46
CA TRP A 450 -16.08 19.04 -10.58
C TRP A 450 -15.84 17.55 -10.31
N LEU A 451 -15.75 17.12 -9.05
CA LEU A 451 -15.80 15.69 -8.77
C LEU A 451 -17.15 15.12 -9.23
N PRO A 452 -17.19 13.90 -9.77
CA PRO A 452 -18.44 13.27 -10.13
C PRO A 452 -19.47 13.30 -9.00
N GLU A 453 -20.69 13.63 -9.32
CA GLU A 453 -21.76 13.85 -8.34
C GLU A 453 -21.95 12.65 -7.43
N HIS A 454 -21.87 11.42 -7.98
CA HIS A 454 -22.00 10.18 -7.21
C HIS A 454 -20.85 10.01 -6.19
N ILE A 455 -19.67 10.61 -6.43
CA ILE A 455 -18.54 10.60 -5.50
C ILE A 455 -18.71 11.73 -4.47
N SER A 456 -18.92 12.97 -4.91
CA SER A 456 -18.95 14.13 -4.03
C SER A 456 -20.09 14.07 -3.01
N LYS A 457 -21.30 13.71 -3.41
CA LYS A 457 -22.44 13.55 -2.50
C LYS A 457 -22.19 12.46 -1.44
N ARG A 458 -21.64 11.32 -1.85
CA ARG A 458 -21.33 10.23 -0.93
C ARG A 458 -20.19 10.55 0.01
N LEU A 459 -19.18 11.31 -0.44
CA LEU A 459 -18.12 11.81 0.43
C LEU A 459 -18.69 12.74 1.52
N ILE A 460 -19.55 13.69 1.16
CA ILE A 460 -20.18 14.62 2.12
C ILE A 460 -20.92 13.85 3.21
N GLN A 461 -21.77 12.89 2.82
CA GLN A 461 -22.51 12.08 3.80
C GLN A 461 -21.59 11.13 4.58
N GLY A 462 -20.58 10.57 3.92
CA GLY A 462 -19.57 9.71 4.53
C GLY A 462 -18.79 10.45 5.63
N PHE A 463 -18.35 11.67 5.38
CA PHE A 463 -17.67 12.51 6.38
C PHE A 463 -18.55 12.81 7.59
N LYS A 464 -19.82 13.13 7.38
CA LYS A 464 -20.79 13.31 8.46
C LYS A 464 -20.95 12.04 9.32
N ASN A 465 -20.96 10.88 8.70
CA ASN A 465 -21.01 9.60 9.41
C ASN A 465 -19.69 9.32 10.16
N PHE A 466 -18.56 9.66 9.59
CA PHE A 466 -17.25 9.48 10.23
C PHE A 466 -17.07 10.37 11.44
N ASP A 467 -17.59 11.61 11.44
CA ASP A 467 -17.58 12.47 12.61
C ASP A 467 -18.38 11.90 13.79
N LYS A 468 -19.50 11.18 13.49
CA LYS A 468 -20.26 10.46 14.54
C LYS A 468 -19.45 9.30 15.15
N MET A 469 -18.62 8.61 14.35
CA MET A 469 -17.79 7.50 14.80
C MET A 469 -16.52 7.97 15.51
N MET A 470 -16.00 9.12 15.11
CA MET A 470 -14.73 9.69 15.53
C MET A 470 -14.92 11.20 15.68
N LYS A 471 -15.57 11.60 16.78
CA LYS A 471 -16.00 12.99 17.01
C LYS A 471 -14.83 13.96 16.95
N GLY A 472 -14.96 15.03 16.14
CA GLY A 472 -13.93 16.02 15.88
C GLY A 472 -13.08 15.69 14.64
N PHE A 473 -13.42 14.61 13.91
CA PHE A 473 -12.80 14.31 12.63
C PHE A 473 -13.11 15.39 11.58
N VAL A 474 -14.35 15.87 11.56
CA VAL A 474 -14.77 17.01 10.74
C VAL A 474 -14.43 18.30 11.49
N CYS A 475 -13.43 19.02 11.02
CA CYS A 475 -13.01 20.29 11.61
C CYS A 475 -12.36 21.20 10.55
N GLU A 476 -12.20 22.48 10.91
CA GLU A 476 -11.57 23.50 10.06
C GLU A 476 -10.07 23.27 9.81
N LYS A 477 -9.42 22.43 10.63
CA LYS A 477 -8.00 22.05 10.45
C LYS A 477 -7.82 20.88 9.50
N ALA A 478 -8.88 20.25 9.05
CA ALA A 478 -8.86 19.13 8.12
C ALA A 478 -8.88 19.65 6.68
N LEU A 479 -7.90 19.25 5.88
CA LEU A 479 -7.76 19.63 4.47
C LEU A 479 -8.05 18.45 3.57
N LEU A 480 -8.94 18.62 2.60
CA LEU A 480 -9.15 17.70 1.50
C LEU A 480 -8.25 18.08 0.34
N ILE A 481 -7.53 17.12 -0.21
CA ILE A 481 -6.63 17.27 -1.36
C ILE A 481 -7.06 16.25 -2.42
N ALA A 482 -7.37 16.68 -3.61
CA ALA A 482 -7.84 15.80 -4.69
C ALA A 482 -6.71 15.51 -5.69
N SER A 483 -6.82 14.38 -6.39
CA SER A 483 -7.71 13.25 -6.20
C SER A 483 -6.94 11.99 -5.82
N GLU A 484 -7.53 11.13 -5.02
CA GLU A 484 -7.03 9.77 -4.76
C GLU A 484 -7.82 8.79 -5.65
N THR A 485 -7.20 8.29 -6.71
CA THR A 485 -7.86 7.46 -7.74
C THR A 485 -7.25 6.07 -7.88
N ARG A 486 -6.12 5.83 -7.18
CA ARG A 486 -5.31 4.62 -7.36
C ARG A 486 -5.31 3.69 -6.15
N THR A 487 -6.47 3.55 -5.50
CA THR A 487 -6.66 2.60 -4.38
C THR A 487 -6.68 1.15 -4.85
N SER A 488 -7.27 0.90 -6.01
CA SER A 488 -7.31 -0.41 -6.68
C SER A 488 -7.48 -0.22 -8.19
N THR A 489 -7.20 -1.28 -8.95
CA THR A 489 -7.43 -1.24 -10.40
C THR A 489 -8.91 -1.46 -10.73
N PRO A 490 -9.47 -0.75 -11.75
CA PRO A 490 -10.80 -1.05 -12.31
C PRO A 490 -10.85 -2.33 -13.13
N VAL A 491 -9.72 -2.95 -13.40
CA VAL A 491 -9.60 -4.12 -14.29
C VAL A 491 -8.80 -5.23 -13.62
N ARG A 492 -9.23 -6.47 -13.81
CA ARG A 492 -8.49 -7.69 -13.44
C ARG A 492 -7.88 -8.31 -14.70
N ILE A 493 -6.68 -8.86 -14.58
CA ILE A 493 -6.02 -9.72 -15.55
C ILE A 493 -6.21 -11.18 -15.12
#